data_9e5392a079e8db71785609675a209f9c
#
_entry.id   9e5392a079e8db71785609675a209f9c
#
_cell.length_a   1.000
_cell.length_b   1.000
_cell.length_c   1.000
_cell.angle_alpha   90.00
_cell.angle_beta   90.00
_cell.angle_gamma   90.00
#
_symmetry.space_group_name_H-M   'P 1'
#
loop_
_entity.id
_entity.type
_entity.pdbx_description
1 polymer ?
#
loop_
_entity_poly.entity_id
_entity_poly.type
_entity_poly.pdbx_seq_one_letter_code
_entity_poly.pdbx_strand_id
1 'polypeptide(L)'
;MNFNEILYGVAYYDEYMPYDRIETDFKMIRDAGMNVIRIAESTWSTWEPEEGVFDFTHLHRMLDCAAKYELNVIVGTPTYAIPSWLAKKYPDILAVTHNGKELYGHRQNMDITNPDYLHHAQIIIEKLMEQVKDYDCVIGFQLDNETKPYDTCSKYAQAKFVEYLKNEFPDIDEFNREFGLDYWSNRVDDWDAFPDIRGTINMSLDAEYKKFQRKLVTDFFAWQADIVKKYKRDDQFITHNFDFEWHDYSYGMQPEVNQYEAAKCMDIAGCDIYHPSQSSLSGREITACGNIARGIKGDNYLVLETEAAGNHPWLPYPGQLRLQAISHIANGACMVEYWHWHSIHNAIESYWKGVLSHDLRPNRLYKECSVIGNELKKYGHRLVNLKKTNKFAVIADNASLTGLNEFKLNNESDSNYNTVFRWLCDALYLMNICLLYTSPSPRD
;
A
#
# COMPACT_ATOMS: atom_id res chain seq x y z
N MET A 1 18.70 2.38 2.07
CA MET A 1 18.63 2.81 3.49
C MET A 1 19.13 1.68 4.38
N ASN A 2 19.78 1.98 5.53
CA ASN A 2 20.25 0.97 6.47
C ASN A 2 19.65 1.23 7.86
N PHE A 3 19.21 0.16 8.52
CA PHE A 3 18.70 0.17 9.87
C PHE A 3 19.72 -0.43 10.85
N ASN A 4 19.67 -0.02 12.11
CA ASN A 4 20.55 -0.57 13.15
C ASN A 4 20.01 -1.88 13.73
N GLU A 5 18.71 -2.12 13.59
CA GLU A 5 18.00 -3.31 14.09
C GLU A 5 16.81 -3.63 13.20
N ILE A 6 16.25 -4.81 13.35
CA ILE A 6 14.96 -5.17 12.74
C ILE A 6 13.86 -4.37 13.43
N LEU A 7 13.03 -3.68 12.67
CA LEU A 7 11.80 -3.08 13.15
C LEU A 7 10.74 -4.18 13.29
N TYR A 8 10.12 -4.25 14.47
CA TYR A 8 9.10 -5.25 14.77
C TYR A 8 7.97 -4.61 15.55
N GLY A 9 6.75 -4.69 15.04
CA GLY A 9 5.67 -3.95 15.65
C GLY A 9 4.28 -4.24 15.11
N VAL A 10 3.41 -3.25 15.27
CA VAL A 10 1.97 -3.33 14.97
C VAL A 10 1.47 -2.00 14.42
N ALA A 11 0.50 -2.06 13.52
CA ALA A 11 -0.39 -0.95 13.27
C ALA A 11 -1.26 -0.71 14.51
N TYR A 12 -1.38 0.55 14.95
CA TYR A 12 -2.07 0.91 16.17
C TYR A 12 -2.97 2.13 15.95
N TYR A 13 -4.24 1.99 16.28
CA TYR A 13 -5.22 3.06 16.15
C TYR A 13 -6.02 3.18 17.43
N ASP A 14 -5.71 4.21 18.23
CA ASP A 14 -6.43 4.50 19.48
C ASP A 14 -7.91 4.79 19.22
N GLU A 15 -8.20 5.44 18.07
CA GLU A 15 -9.56 5.75 17.62
C GLU A 15 -10.43 4.52 17.33
N TYR A 16 -9.82 3.33 17.16
CA TYR A 16 -10.55 2.07 16.97
C TYR A 16 -10.79 1.32 18.28
N MET A 17 -10.19 1.79 19.37
CA MET A 17 -10.33 1.15 20.67
C MET A 17 -11.70 1.42 21.30
N PRO A 18 -12.30 0.42 21.98
CA PRO A 18 -13.59 0.61 22.66
C PRO A 18 -13.47 1.48 23.92
N TYR A 19 -12.25 1.67 24.45
CA TYR A 19 -11.95 2.52 25.62
C TYR A 19 -10.52 3.01 25.57
N ASP A 20 -10.23 4.04 26.37
CA ASP A 20 -8.87 4.58 26.51
C ASP A 20 -7.91 3.53 27.10
N ARG A 21 -6.88 3.17 26.33
CA ARG A 21 -5.90 2.14 26.66
C ARG A 21 -4.46 2.50 26.28
N ILE A 22 -4.19 3.65 25.70
CA ILE A 22 -2.88 4.00 25.14
C ILE A 22 -1.72 3.59 26.05
N GLU A 23 -1.77 4.00 27.32
CA GLU A 23 -0.71 3.68 28.31
C GLU A 23 -0.54 2.18 28.53
N THR A 24 -1.64 1.44 28.63
CA THR A 24 -1.61 0.00 28.84
C THR A 24 -1.06 -0.71 27.60
N ASP A 25 -1.52 -0.32 26.43
CA ASP A 25 -1.19 -0.99 25.18
C ASP A 25 0.26 -0.70 24.77
N PHE A 26 0.75 0.54 24.91
CA PHE A 26 2.13 0.87 24.58
C PHE A 26 3.11 0.16 25.52
N LYS A 27 2.76 0.06 26.81
CA LYS A 27 3.52 -0.78 27.75
C LYS A 27 3.53 -2.25 27.31
N MET A 28 2.40 -2.80 26.90
CA MET A 28 2.31 -4.19 26.43
C MET A 28 3.10 -4.42 25.13
N ILE A 29 3.04 -3.47 24.18
CA ILE A 29 3.82 -3.48 22.94
C ILE A 29 5.32 -3.53 23.27
N ARG A 30 5.77 -2.63 24.14
CA ARG A 30 7.17 -2.59 24.60
C ARG A 30 7.59 -3.85 25.34
N ASP A 31 6.73 -4.37 26.23
CA ASP A 31 6.98 -5.60 27.00
C ASP A 31 7.04 -6.84 26.07
N ALA A 32 6.35 -6.82 24.94
CA ALA A 32 6.46 -7.84 23.90
C ALA A 32 7.75 -7.77 23.08
N GLY A 33 8.62 -6.79 23.34
CA GLY A 33 9.87 -6.58 22.61
C GLY A 33 9.68 -5.94 21.24
N MET A 34 8.52 -5.37 20.98
CA MET A 34 8.24 -4.55 19.81
C MET A 34 8.88 -3.17 19.97
N ASN A 35 9.34 -2.58 18.87
CA ASN A 35 10.07 -1.31 18.85
C ASN A 35 9.54 -0.28 17.86
N VAL A 36 8.45 -0.59 17.15
CA VAL A 36 7.81 0.32 16.18
C VAL A 36 6.30 0.16 16.21
N ILE A 37 5.61 1.27 15.95
CA ILE A 37 4.17 1.31 15.66
C ILE A 37 3.92 2.18 14.43
N ARG A 38 2.85 1.88 13.67
CA ARG A 38 2.35 2.73 12.60
C ARG A 38 0.99 3.30 12.99
N ILE A 39 0.78 4.58 12.70
CA ILE A 39 -0.41 5.34 13.07
C ILE A 39 -0.83 6.28 11.94
N ALA A 40 -2.03 6.78 12.01
CA ALA A 40 -2.46 8.05 11.41
C ALA A 40 -3.15 7.98 10.05
N GLU A 41 -2.86 7.05 9.19
CA GLU A 41 -3.33 7.07 7.78
C GLU A 41 -4.86 7.14 7.62
N SER A 42 -5.65 6.79 8.64
CA SER A 42 -7.13 6.84 8.61
C SER A 42 -7.76 7.96 9.48
N THR A 43 -6.96 8.89 10.00
CA THR A 43 -7.36 9.76 11.13
C THR A 43 -7.83 11.17 10.72
N TRP A 44 -8.06 11.44 9.42
CA TRP A 44 -8.41 12.78 8.93
C TRP A 44 -9.59 13.41 9.66
N SER A 45 -10.72 12.70 9.78
CA SER A 45 -11.93 13.23 10.42
C SER A 45 -11.75 13.50 11.91
N THR A 46 -10.82 12.83 12.60
CA THR A 46 -10.49 13.09 14.00
C THR A 46 -9.74 14.39 14.16
N TRP A 47 -8.82 14.68 13.23
CA TRP A 47 -7.97 15.87 13.30
C TRP A 47 -8.56 17.10 12.63
N GLU A 48 -9.48 16.92 11.69
CA GLU A 48 -10.24 17.99 11.06
C GLU A 48 -11.74 17.62 11.05
N PRO A 49 -12.42 17.70 12.21
CA PRO A 49 -13.85 17.36 12.36
C PRO A 49 -14.77 18.25 11.55
N GLU A 50 -14.34 19.49 11.29
CA GLU A 50 -15.00 20.47 10.43
C GLU A 50 -13.95 21.17 9.59
N GLU A 51 -14.31 21.64 8.40
CA GLU A 51 -13.39 22.32 7.48
C GLU A 51 -12.64 23.47 8.16
N GLY A 52 -11.31 23.38 8.16
CA GLY A 52 -10.40 24.39 8.73
C GLY A 52 -10.36 24.39 10.27
N VAL A 53 -11.04 23.47 10.94
CA VAL A 53 -10.96 23.31 12.40
C VAL A 53 -10.09 22.11 12.72
N PHE A 54 -8.91 22.35 13.28
CA PHE A 54 -7.90 21.32 13.54
C PHE A 54 -7.73 21.07 15.03
N ASP A 55 -7.74 19.77 15.43
CA ASP A 55 -7.43 19.31 16.78
C ASP A 55 -6.49 18.10 16.72
N PHE A 56 -5.23 18.30 17.06
CA PHE A 56 -4.20 17.28 17.11
C PHE A 56 -3.91 16.75 18.52
N THR A 57 -4.77 17.03 19.49
CA THR A 57 -4.60 16.53 20.88
C THR A 57 -4.44 15.02 20.93
N HIS A 58 -5.24 14.30 20.15
CA HIS A 58 -5.15 12.85 20.01
C HIS A 58 -3.76 12.40 19.51
N LEU A 59 -3.23 13.04 18.45
CA LEU A 59 -1.92 12.72 17.89
C LEU A 59 -0.79 12.95 18.89
N HIS A 60 -0.77 14.10 19.56
CA HIS A 60 0.26 14.43 20.55
C HIS A 60 0.24 13.43 21.71
N ARG A 61 -0.94 13.04 22.19
CA ARG A 61 -1.08 12.02 23.24
C ARG A 61 -0.44 10.69 22.84
N MET A 62 -0.62 10.26 21.58
CA MET A 62 0.01 9.04 21.07
C MET A 62 1.52 9.17 20.94
N LEU A 63 2.02 10.29 20.40
CA LEU A 63 3.46 10.52 20.20
C LEU A 63 4.20 10.68 21.53
N ASP A 64 3.62 11.38 22.51
CA ASP A 64 4.19 11.51 23.86
C ASP A 64 4.27 10.16 24.56
N CYS A 65 3.23 9.33 24.41
CA CYS A 65 3.24 7.98 24.95
C CYS A 65 4.25 7.07 24.24
N ALA A 66 4.39 7.17 22.91
CA ALA A 66 5.40 6.44 22.14
C ALA A 66 6.82 6.81 22.60
N ALA A 67 7.09 8.10 22.76
CA ALA A 67 8.38 8.60 23.28
C ALA A 67 8.65 8.07 24.71
N LYS A 68 7.65 8.08 25.58
CA LYS A 68 7.74 7.55 26.95
C LYS A 68 8.11 6.06 26.98
N TYR A 69 7.58 5.26 26.08
CA TYR A 69 7.84 3.81 25.98
C TYR A 69 8.96 3.45 25.00
N GLU A 70 9.70 4.44 24.48
CA GLU A 70 10.81 4.27 23.53
C GLU A 70 10.39 3.46 22.30
N LEU A 71 9.21 3.75 21.75
CA LEU A 71 8.71 3.17 20.51
C LEU A 71 8.98 4.12 19.35
N ASN A 72 9.50 3.59 18.27
CA ASN A 72 9.56 4.30 17.00
C ASN A 72 8.16 4.41 16.38
N VAL A 73 7.91 5.47 15.63
CA VAL A 73 6.62 5.73 15.01
C VAL A 73 6.78 5.95 13.51
N ILE A 74 5.97 5.26 12.71
CA ILE A 74 5.74 5.58 11.31
C ILE A 74 4.38 6.28 11.24
N VAL A 75 4.35 7.48 10.65
CA VAL A 75 3.15 8.30 10.55
C VAL A 75 2.63 8.25 9.11
N GLY A 76 1.37 7.82 8.94
CA GLY A 76 0.70 7.81 7.64
C GLY A 76 0.06 9.16 7.29
N THR A 77 0.08 9.54 6.00
CA THR A 77 -0.73 10.66 5.53
C THR A 77 -2.21 10.24 5.45
N PRO A 78 -3.17 11.01 6.01
CA PRO A 78 -4.52 10.52 6.26
C PRO A 78 -5.45 10.70 5.05
N THR A 79 -5.01 10.34 3.85
CA THR A 79 -5.66 10.78 2.60
C THR A 79 -6.60 9.75 1.98
N TYR A 80 -6.49 8.46 2.34
CA TYR A 80 -7.29 7.40 1.72
C TYR A 80 -8.73 7.28 2.26
N ALA A 81 -9.03 7.92 3.38
CA ALA A 81 -10.36 7.93 4.01
C ALA A 81 -10.78 9.39 4.31
N ILE A 82 -11.69 9.91 3.48
CA ILE A 82 -12.11 11.30 3.54
C ILE A 82 -13.16 11.56 4.62
N PRO A 83 -13.18 12.74 5.27
CA PRO A 83 -14.21 13.09 6.23
C PRO A 83 -15.56 13.38 5.53
N SER A 84 -16.65 13.16 6.25
CA SER A 84 -18.00 13.33 5.72
C SER A 84 -18.34 14.76 5.31
N TRP A 85 -17.78 15.76 6.02
CA TRP A 85 -17.97 17.17 5.68
C TRP A 85 -17.41 17.50 4.30
N LEU A 86 -16.28 16.90 3.92
CA LEU A 86 -15.62 17.10 2.63
C LEU A 86 -16.51 16.57 1.49
N ALA A 87 -16.97 15.31 1.60
CA ALA A 87 -17.86 14.72 0.62
C ALA A 87 -19.21 15.44 0.50
N LYS A 88 -19.71 15.98 1.62
CA LYS A 88 -20.98 16.75 1.64
C LYS A 88 -20.82 18.10 0.94
N LYS A 89 -19.73 18.80 1.20
CA LYS A 89 -19.49 20.17 0.67
C LYS A 89 -19.01 20.15 -0.77
N TYR A 90 -18.19 19.16 -1.12
CA TYR A 90 -17.58 18.98 -2.43
C TYR A 90 -17.94 17.62 -3.04
N PRO A 91 -19.19 17.37 -3.42
CA PRO A 91 -19.63 16.05 -3.84
C PRO A 91 -18.93 15.51 -5.09
N ASP A 92 -18.32 16.37 -5.89
CA ASP A 92 -17.56 15.97 -7.09
C ASP A 92 -16.19 15.36 -6.78
N ILE A 93 -15.77 15.33 -5.50
CA ILE A 93 -14.56 14.60 -5.08
C ILE A 93 -14.75 13.09 -5.10
N LEU A 94 -15.99 12.60 -5.05
CA LEU A 94 -16.27 11.18 -5.15
C LEU A 94 -16.01 10.68 -6.58
N ALA A 95 -15.28 9.58 -6.70
CA ALA A 95 -14.86 9.04 -7.98
C ALA A 95 -16.07 8.75 -8.90
N VAL A 96 -15.89 9.01 -10.17
CA VAL A 96 -16.79 8.54 -11.22
C VAL A 96 -16.10 7.37 -11.90
N THR A 97 -16.66 6.20 -11.79
CA THR A 97 -16.12 4.95 -12.33
C THR A 97 -16.92 4.50 -13.56
N HIS A 98 -16.51 3.42 -14.20
CA HIS A 98 -17.31 2.78 -15.25
C HIS A 98 -18.70 2.34 -14.76
N ASN A 99 -18.85 2.07 -13.46
CA ASN A 99 -20.12 1.70 -12.83
C ASN A 99 -20.98 2.89 -12.38
N GLY A 100 -20.47 4.11 -12.53
CA GLY A 100 -21.15 5.32 -12.13
C GLY A 100 -20.41 6.08 -11.02
N LYS A 101 -21.08 7.08 -10.43
CA LYS A 101 -20.51 7.89 -9.36
C LYS A 101 -20.51 7.10 -8.05
N GLU A 102 -19.36 7.09 -7.38
CA GLU A 102 -19.24 6.52 -6.03
C GLU A 102 -20.05 7.27 -5.00
N LEU A 103 -20.41 6.56 -3.93
CA LEU A 103 -21.10 7.14 -2.77
C LEU A 103 -20.11 7.30 -1.62
N TYR A 104 -20.35 8.30 -0.78
CA TYR A 104 -19.62 8.39 0.49
C TYR A 104 -19.84 7.09 1.31
N GLY A 105 -18.76 6.50 1.74
CA GLY A 105 -18.77 5.22 2.42
C GLY A 105 -17.49 5.00 3.20
N HIS A 106 -16.98 3.78 3.18
CA HIS A 106 -15.84 3.38 4.02
C HIS A 106 -14.53 4.06 3.65
N ARG A 107 -13.86 3.67 2.57
CA ARG A 107 -12.56 4.22 2.18
C ARG A 107 -12.37 4.17 0.67
N GLN A 108 -11.39 4.91 0.14
CA GLN A 108 -10.92 4.78 -1.24
C GLN A 108 -12.02 5.01 -2.29
N ASN A 109 -12.88 5.98 -2.03
CA ASN A 109 -13.99 6.37 -2.91
C ASN A 109 -13.84 7.79 -3.49
N MET A 110 -12.67 8.40 -3.31
CA MET A 110 -12.36 9.73 -3.84
C MET A 110 -11.65 9.66 -5.18
N ASP A 111 -11.76 10.73 -5.93
CA ASP A 111 -11.03 10.95 -7.16
C ASP A 111 -9.68 11.65 -6.88
N ILE A 112 -8.59 10.90 -7.03
CA ILE A 112 -7.23 11.42 -6.83
C ILE A 112 -6.79 12.46 -7.85
N THR A 113 -7.65 12.77 -8.86
CA THR A 113 -7.41 13.83 -9.84
C THR A 113 -8.22 15.09 -9.57
N ASN A 114 -9.16 15.04 -8.62
CA ASN A 114 -10.06 16.14 -8.32
C ASN A 114 -9.30 17.29 -7.60
N PRO A 115 -9.37 18.54 -8.08
CA PRO A 115 -8.62 19.65 -7.50
C PRO A 115 -9.07 20.03 -6.09
N ASP A 116 -10.36 19.91 -5.74
CA ASP A 116 -10.85 20.22 -4.39
C ASP A 116 -10.35 19.17 -3.39
N TYR A 117 -10.37 17.88 -3.79
CA TYR A 117 -9.78 16.82 -2.97
C TYR A 117 -8.28 17.06 -2.75
N LEU A 118 -7.51 17.30 -3.80
CA LEU A 118 -6.08 17.55 -3.70
C LEU A 118 -5.77 18.78 -2.84
N HIS A 119 -6.56 19.86 -2.94
CA HIS A 119 -6.41 21.04 -2.13
C HIS A 119 -6.55 20.74 -0.62
N HIS A 120 -7.62 20.05 -0.22
CA HIS A 120 -7.86 19.71 1.18
C HIS A 120 -6.89 18.63 1.69
N ALA A 121 -6.53 17.66 0.86
CA ALA A 121 -5.52 16.66 1.17
C ALA A 121 -4.15 17.31 1.43
N GLN A 122 -3.76 18.30 0.64
CA GLN A 122 -2.53 19.06 0.90
C GLN A 122 -2.57 19.77 2.26
N ILE A 123 -3.67 20.43 2.58
CA ILE A 123 -3.82 21.15 3.85
C ILE A 123 -3.65 20.19 5.04
N ILE A 124 -4.34 19.06 5.04
CA ILE A 124 -4.23 18.13 6.17
C ILE A 124 -2.85 17.49 6.28
N ILE A 125 -2.18 17.17 5.15
CA ILE A 125 -0.80 16.68 5.18
C ILE A 125 0.14 17.74 5.76
N GLU A 126 0.07 18.99 5.29
CA GLU A 126 0.92 20.08 5.80
C GLU A 126 0.68 20.31 7.29
N LYS A 127 -0.60 20.33 7.74
CA LYS A 127 -0.95 20.46 9.15
C LYS A 127 -0.41 19.31 9.99
N LEU A 128 -0.55 18.07 9.54
CA LEU A 128 0.05 16.90 10.19
C LEU A 128 1.56 17.05 10.32
N MET A 129 2.25 17.38 9.23
CA MET A 129 3.70 17.50 9.20
C MET A 129 4.20 18.61 10.15
N GLU A 130 3.47 19.73 10.29
CA GLU A 130 3.76 20.76 11.28
C GLU A 130 3.77 20.22 12.72
N GLN A 131 2.92 19.22 13.04
CA GLN A 131 2.81 18.65 14.37
C GLN A 131 3.89 17.61 14.69
N VAL A 132 4.33 16.85 13.69
CA VAL A 132 5.16 15.63 13.93
C VAL A 132 6.66 15.85 13.69
N LYS A 133 7.05 16.93 13.02
CA LYS A 133 8.45 17.17 12.58
C LYS A 133 9.49 17.19 13.73
N ASP A 134 9.10 17.60 14.93
CA ASP A 134 9.98 17.78 16.07
C ASP A 134 9.97 16.58 17.04
N TYR A 135 9.22 15.51 16.74
CA TYR A 135 9.20 14.29 17.55
C TYR A 135 10.31 13.33 17.11
N ASP A 136 11.29 13.10 17.98
CA ASP A 136 12.42 12.18 17.73
C ASP A 136 11.97 10.74 17.50
N CYS A 137 10.86 10.32 18.12
CA CYS A 137 10.32 8.97 17.93
C CYS A 137 9.75 8.73 16.53
N VAL A 138 9.45 9.78 15.75
CA VAL A 138 8.97 9.64 14.37
C VAL A 138 10.16 9.35 13.45
N ILE A 139 10.21 8.12 12.92
CA ILE A 139 11.33 7.63 12.10
C ILE A 139 11.03 7.63 10.59
N GLY A 140 9.77 7.76 10.21
CA GLY A 140 9.38 7.74 8.79
C GLY A 140 7.92 8.05 8.57
N PHE A 141 7.58 8.20 7.29
CA PHE A 141 6.25 8.54 6.81
C PHE A 141 5.78 7.53 5.77
N GLN A 142 4.56 7.02 5.95
CA GLN A 142 3.84 6.28 4.92
C GLN A 142 2.95 7.25 4.14
N LEU A 143 3.06 7.25 2.82
CA LEU A 143 2.16 8.03 1.98
C LEU A 143 0.87 7.24 1.76
N ASP A 144 -0.27 7.81 2.11
CA ASP A 144 -1.60 7.22 1.86
C ASP A 144 -1.70 5.76 2.35
N ASN A 145 -2.62 4.96 1.80
CA ASN A 145 -2.76 3.54 2.13
C ASN A 145 -3.23 2.71 0.93
N GLU A 146 -2.49 1.68 0.54
CA GLU A 146 -2.81 0.76 -0.57
C GLU A 146 -3.39 1.48 -1.80
N THR A 147 -2.81 2.58 -2.18
CA THR A 147 -3.35 3.54 -3.15
C THR A 147 -3.52 2.93 -4.53
N LYS A 148 -4.67 3.17 -5.14
CA LYS A 148 -5.03 2.77 -6.51
C LYS A 148 -5.67 3.92 -7.26
N PRO A 149 -5.91 3.81 -8.57
CA PRO A 149 -6.63 4.82 -9.33
C PRO A 149 -8.14 4.82 -9.04
N TYR A 150 -8.66 3.82 -8.33
CA TYR A 150 -10.08 3.65 -7.97
C TYR A 150 -11.01 3.69 -9.18
N ASP A 151 -10.57 3.16 -10.32
CA ASP A 151 -11.28 3.17 -11.60
C ASP A 151 -11.82 4.55 -12.01
N THR A 152 -11.12 5.64 -11.61
CA THR A 152 -11.62 6.99 -11.88
C THR A 152 -11.71 7.30 -13.37
N CYS A 153 -12.90 7.70 -13.80
CA CYS A 153 -13.24 8.12 -15.17
C CYS A 153 -13.92 9.49 -15.13
N SER A 154 -13.62 10.32 -14.16
CA SER A 154 -14.20 11.63 -13.98
C SER A 154 -13.80 12.59 -15.13
N LYS A 155 -14.49 13.73 -15.19
CA LYS A 155 -14.10 14.82 -16.10
C LYS A 155 -12.65 15.29 -15.91
N TYR A 156 -12.12 15.19 -14.69
CA TYR A 156 -10.74 15.57 -14.37
C TYR A 156 -9.75 14.50 -14.85
N ALA A 157 -10.06 13.23 -14.61
CA ALA A 157 -9.26 12.11 -15.12
C ALA A 157 -9.25 12.11 -16.66
N GLN A 158 -10.40 12.34 -17.29
CA GLN A 158 -10.50 12.43 -18.76
C GLN A 158 -9.66 13.59 -19.32
N ALA A 159 -9.74 14.79 -18.72
CA ALA A 159 -8.95 15.93 -19.17
C ALA A 159 -7.44 15.65 -19.09
N LYS A 160 -7.00 15.01 -18.00
CA LYS A 160 -5.59 14.59 -17.81
C LYS A 160 -5.20 13.49 -18.81
N PHE A 161 -6.10 12.58 -19.15
CA PHE A 161 -5.84 11.54 -20.14
C PHE A 161 -5.68 12.12 -21.54
N VAL A 162 -6.54 13.05 -21.93
CA VAL A 162 -6.41 13.75 -23.23
C VAL A 162 -5.08 14.52 -23.30
N GLU A 163 -4.69 15.19 -22.21
CA GLU A 163 -3.38 15.85 -22.13
C GLU A 163 -2.23 14.83 -22.24
N TYR A 164 -2.33 13.69 -21.56
CA TYR A 164 -1.37 12.62 -21.68
C TYR A 164 -1.25 12.12 -23.11
N LEU A 165 -2.37 11.85 -23.79
CA LEU A 165 -2.38 11.41 -25.18
C LEU A 165 -1.79 12.45 -26.15
N LYS A 166 -2.07 13.74 -25.95
CA LYS A 166 -1.46 14.84 -26.73
C LYS A 166 0.07 14.86 -26.61
N ASN A 167 0.60 14.50 -25.45
CA ASN A 167 2.04 14.45 -25.23
C ASN A 167 2.70 13.21 -25.85
N GLU A 168 2.03 12.04 -25.75
CA GLU A 168 2.51 10.79 -26.36
C GLU A 168 2.34 10.76 -27.89
N PHE A 169 1.26 11.36 -28.39
CA PHE A 169 0.88 11.39 -29.79
C PHE A 169 0.61 12.85 -30.23
N PRO A 170 1.66 13.65 -30.53
CA PRO A 170 1.47 15.04 -30.95
C PRO A 170 0.65 15.21 -32.24
N ASP A 171 0.68 14.20 -33.13
CA ASP A 171 -0.13 14.11 -34.34
C ASP A 171 -1.38 13.22 -34.12
N ILE A 172 -2.57 13.83 -34.19
CA ILE A 172 -3.84 13.10 -33.99
C ILE A 172 -4.08 12.04 -35.08
N ASP A 173 -3.50 12.21 -36.26
CA ASP A 173 -3.58 11.21 -37.33
C ASP A 173 -2.70 9.99 -36.98
N GLU A 174 -1.56 10.19 -36.35
CA GLU A 174 -0.72 9.11 -35.82
C GLU A 174 -1.45 8.35 -34.70
N PHE A 175 -2.07 9.08 -33.77
CA PHE A 175 -2.92 8.48 -32.72
C PHE A 175 -4.02 7.61 -33.33
N ASN A 176 -4.77 8.12 -34.28
CA ASN A 176 -5.85 7.35 -34.95
C ASN A 176 -5.33 6.08 -35.63
N ARG A 177 -4.15 6.14 -36.28
CA ARG A 177 -3.51 4.98 -36.90
C ARG A 177 -3.05 3.96 -35.89
N GLU A 178 -2.38 4.40 -34.83
CA GLU A 178 -1.84 3.52 -33.77
C GLU A 178 -2.95 2.70 -33.13
N PHE A 179 -4.06 3.35 -32.79
CA PHE A 179 -5.21 2.67 -32.18
C PHE A 179 -6.23 2.10 -33.17
N GLY A 180 -5.99 2.21 -34.47
CA GLY A 180 -6.89 1.64 -35.51
C GLY A 180 -8.30 2.24 -35.52
N LEU A 181 -8.44 3.54 -35.21
CA LEU A 181 -9.72 4.19 -34.98
C LEU A 181 -10.49 4.49 -36.24
N ASP A 182 -9.91 4.30 -37.43
CA ASP A 182 -10.67 4.36 -38.70
C ASP A 182 -11.67 3.22 -38.81
N TYR A 183 -11.49 2.13 -38.04
CA TYR A 183 -12.41 0.99 -38.04
C TYR A 183 -13.74 1.41 -37.40
N TRP A 184 -14.85 1.17 -38.07
CA TRP A 184 -16.21 1.58 -37.70
C TRP A 184 -16.41 3.08 -37.50
N SER A 185 -15.58 3.92 -38.12
CA SER A 185 -15.68 5.39 -38.03
C SER A 185 -15.48 5.94 -36.59
N ASN A 186 -14.62 5.31 -35.81
CA ASN A 186 -14.30 5.74 -34.46
C ASN A 186 -13.17 6.80 -34.40
N ARG A 187 -12.75 7.29 -35.59
CA ARG A 187 -11.70 8.29 -35.70
C ARG A 187 -12.00 9.53 -34.84
N VAL A 188 -11.02 9.98 -34.09
CA VAL A 188 -11.06 11.23 -33.32
C VAL A 188 -10.44 12.35 -34.18
N ASP A 189 -11.26 13.34 -34.54
CA ASP A 189 -10.84 14.44 -35.42
C ASP A 189 -10.26 15.62 -34.63
N ASP A 190 -10.64 15.80 -33.37
CA ASP A 190 -10.22 16.86 -32.48
C ASP A 190 -10.08 16.37 -31.04
N TRP A 191 -8.99 16.72 -30.40
CA TRP A 191 -8.76 16.39 -29.00
C TRP A 191 -9.82 16.97 -28.03
N ASP A 192 -10.40 18.12 -28.35
CA ASP A 192 -11.45 18.72 -27.53
C ASP A 192 -12.79 17.99 -27.66
N ALA A 193 -12.94 17.18 -28.73
CA ALA A 193 -14.08 16.30 -28.97
C ALA A 193 -13.78 14.82 -28.59
N PHE A 194 -12.72 14.56 -27.82
CA PHE A 194 -12.36 13.22 -27.38
C PHE A 194 -13.55 12.56 -26.66
N PRO A 195 -13.96 11.34 -27.04
CA PRO A 195 -15.15 10.71 -26.49
C PRO A 195 -14.98 10.36 -25.01
N ASP A 196 -16.12 10.21 -24.32
CA ASP A 196 -16.14 9.79 -22.91
C ASP A 196 -15.47 8.42 -22.78
N ILE A 197 -14.44 8.38 -21.95
CA ILE A 197 -13.57 7.22 -21.79
C ILE A 197 -14.28 5.99 -21.20
N ARG A 198 -15.43 6.18 -20.55
CA ARG A 198 -16.28 5.07 -20.08
C ARG A 198 -16.87 4.26 -21.24
N GLY A 199 -16.95 4.85 -22.41
CA GLY A 199 -17.38 4.19 -23.64
C GLY A 199 -16.20 3.68 -24.46
N THR A 200 -15.34 2.85 -23.88
CA THR A 200 -14.13 2.28 -24.49
C THR A 200 -14.30 2.02 -26.00
N ILE A 201 -13.48 2.68 -26.83
CA ILE A 201 -13.53 2.51 -28.28
C ILE A 201 -13.02 1.12 -28.67
N ASN A 202 -11.88 0.73 -28.15
CA ASN A 202 -11.33 -0.62 -28.32
C ASN A 202 -10.38 -1.00 -27.15
N MET A 203 -10.01 -2.27 -27.10
CA MET A 203 -9.18 -2.83 -26.04
C MET A 203 -7.78 -2.22 -25.96
N SER A 204 -7.19 -1.79 -27.09
CA SER A 204 -5.87 -1.16 -27.09
C SER A 204 -5.90 0.20 -26.43
N LEU A 205 -6.94 1.00 -26.69
CA LEU A 205 -7.12 2.30 -26.04
C LEU A 205 -7.48 2.16 -24.57
N ASP A 206 -8.25 1.12 -24.19
CA ASP A 206 -8.52 0.79 -22.79
C ASP A 206 -7.23 0.39 -22.04
N ALA A 207 -6.38 -0.41 -22.67
CA ALA A 207 -5.08 -0.77 -22.11
C ALA A 207 -4.18 0.47 -21.90
N GLU A 208 -4.20 1.43 -22.83
CA GLU A 208 -3.49 2.70 -22.69
C GLU A 208 -4.07 3.55 -21.56
N TYR A 209 -5.40 3.54 -21.40
CA TYR A 209 -6.03 4.19 -20.24
C TYR A 209 -5.61 3.57 -18.91
N LYS A 210 -5.54 2.26 -18.80
CA LYS A 210 -5.04 1.57 -17.60
C LYS A 210 -3.58 1.89 -17.30
N LYS A 211 -2.75 2.04 -18.34
CA LYS A 211 -1.37 2.53 -18.20
C LYS A 211 -1.34 3.96 -17.64
N PHE A 212 -2.20 4.82 -18.17
CA PHE A 212 -2.38 6.19 -17.67
C PHE A 212 -2.88 6.20 -16.22
N GLN A 213 -3.84 5.37 -15.85
CA GLN A 213 -4.32 5.25 -14.47
C GLN A 213 -3.19 4.89 -13.49
N ARG A 214 -2.29 3.99 -13.86
CA ARG A 214 -1.07 3.70 -13.05
C ARG A 214 -0.15 4.92 -12.93
N LYS A 215 -0.06 5.73 -13.98
CA LYS A 215 0.68 7.00 -13.94
C LYS A 215 0.03 8.00 -12.97
N LEU A 216 -1.29 8.08 -12.90
CA LEU A 216 -1.98 8.94 -11.93
C LEU A 216 -1.59 8.59 -10.50
N VAL A 217 -1.49 7.31 -10.17
CA VAL A 217 -1.04 6.85 -8.84
C VAL A 217 0.42 7.26 -8.60
N THR A 218 1.29 7.09 -9.58
CA THR A 218 2.69 7.52 -9.49
C THR A 218 2.80 9.03 -9.23
N ASP A 219 2.05 9.83 -9.98
CA ASP A 219 2.03 11.29 -9.84
C ASP A 219 1.46 11.72 -8.48
N PHE A 220 0.45 11.03 -7.97
CA PHE A 220 -0.15 11.28 -6.66
C PHE A 220 0.85 11.03 -5.52
N PHE A 221 1.62 9.94 -5.59
CA PHE A 221 2.68 9.70 -4.61
C PHE A 221 3.80 10.73 -4.69
N ALA A 222 4.24 11.08 -5.90
CA ALA A 222 5.27 12.10 -6.06
C ALA A 222 4.83 13.44 -5.45
N TRP A 223 3.58 13.84 -5.68
CA TRP A 223 3.00 15.03 -5.10
C TRP A 223 2.93 14.99 -3.56
N GLN A 224 2.48 13.89 -2.95
CA GLN A 224 2.50 13.75 -1.49
C GLN A 224 3.93 13.74 -0.93
N ALA A 225 4.84 13.00 -1.58
CA ALA A 225 6.24 12.95 -1.18
C ALA A 225 6.89 14.34 -1.18
N ASP A 226 6.57 15.18 -2.17
CA ASP A 226 7.11 16.53 -2.25
C ASP A 226 6.59 17.46 -1.14
N ILE A 227 5.37 17.22 -0.65
CA ILE A 227 4.84 17.92 0.53
C ILE A 227 5.61 17.46 1.78
N VAL A 228 5.70 16.14 2.01
CA VAL A 228 6.37 15.55 3.18
C VAL A 228 7.85 15.95 3.25
N LYS A 229 8.57 15.96 2.12
CA LYS A 229 9.99 16.35 2.04
C LYS A 229 10.29 17.77 2.53
N LYS A 230 9.31 18.68 2.50
CA LYS A 230 9.49 20.07 3.00
C LYS A 230 9.63 20.12 4.53
N TYR A 231 9.17 19.09 5.23
CA TYR A 231 9.07 19.08 6.70
C TYR A 231 9.90 17.97 7.36
N LYS A 232 10.07 16.82 6.69
CA LYS A 232 10.79 15.68 7.26
C LYS A 232 12.25 16.01 7.53
N ARG A 233 12.83 15.39 8.54
CA ARG A 233 14.29 15.42 8.80
C ARG A 233 15.02 14.49 7.83
N ASP A 234 16.32 14.65 7.71
CA ASP A 234 17.17 13.83 6.83
C ASP A 234 17.26 12.37 7.27
N ASP A 235 17.09 12.10 8.57
CA ASP A 235 17.10 10.75 9.15
C ASP A 235 15.79 9.99 9.01
N GLN A 236 14.71 10.66 8.62
CA GLN A 236 13.39 10.07 8.41
C GLN A 236 13.21 9.57 6.98
N PHE A 237 12.56 8.45 6.80
CA PHE A 237 12.26 7.87 5.47
C PHE A 237 10.83 8.16 5.02
N ILE A 238 10.64 8.05 3.70
CA ILE A 238 9.32 8.00 3.05
C ILE A 238 9.14 6.60 2.49
N THR A 239 7.97 6.03 2.70
CA THR A 239 7.55 4.72 2.21
C THR A 239 6.06 4.71 1.83
N HIS A 240 5.57 3.58 1.34
CA HIS A 240 4.15 3.29 1.13
C HIS A 240 3.93 1.80 1.31
N ASN A 241 2.72 1.40 1.72
CA ASN A 241 2.33 0.02 1.89
C ASN A 241 1.71 -0.53 0.59
N PHE A 242 2.57 -0.95 -0.35
CA PHE A 242 2.13 -1.56 -1.60
C PHE A 242 1.49 -2.93 -1.35
N ASP A 243 0.27 -3.10 -1.84
CA ASP A 243 -0.40 -4.39 -1.88
C ASP A 243 -0.04 -5.20 -3.15
N PHE A 244 -0.49 -6.43 -3.21
CA PHE A 244 -0.30 -7.37 -4.32
C PHE A 244 -1.64 -7.82 -4.88
N GLU A 245 -1.63 -8.58 -5.98
CA GLU A 245 -2.84 -9.23 -6.45
C GLU A 245 -3.41 -10.12 -5.34
N TRP A 246 -4.72 -10.02 -5.10
CA TRP A 246 -5.41 -10.71 -4.02
C TRP A 246 -6.05 -12.02 -4.48
N HIS A 247 -5.70 -13.12 -3.82
CA HIS A 247 -6.26 -14.48 -4.00
C HIS A 247 -6.57 -15.11 -2.64
N ASP A 248 -7.46 -14.52 -1.87
CA ASP A 248 -7.64 -14.79 -0.44
C ASP A 248 -6.39 -14.46 0.41
N TYR A 249 -5.29 -14.12 -0.23
CA TYR A 249 -4.00 -13.67 0.30
C TYR A 249 -3.20 -12.98 -0.82
N SER A 250 -2.10 -12.33 -0.44
CA SER A 250 -1.22 -11.61 -1.39
C SER A 250 -0.43 -12.61 -2.24
N TYR A 251 -0.67 -12.67 -3.57
CA TYR A 251 0.06 -13.59 -4.43
C TYR A 251 0.03 -13.23 -5.92
N GLY A 252 0.84 -12.30 -6.32
CA GLY A 252 0.97 -11.86 -7.71
C GLY A 252 1.27 -10.39 -7.83
N MET A 253 1.47 -9.94 -9.06
CA MET A 253 1.68 -8.51 -9.34
C MET A 253 0.39 -7.72 -9.19
N GLN A 254 0.49 -6.54 -8.59
CA GLN A 254 -0.62 -5.57 -8.55
C GLN A 254 -0.88 -5.01 -9.97
N PRO A 255 -2.10 -5.18 -10.53
CA PRO A 255 -2.40 -4.73 -11.88
C PRO A 255 -2.59 -3.21 -12.01
N GLU A 256 -3.04 -2.55 -10.94
CA GLU A 256 -3.46 -1.16 -10.95
C GLU A 256 -2.37 -0.16 -10.59
N VAL A 257 -1.19 -0.64 -10.14
CA VAL A 257 -0.07 0.20 -9.72
C VAL A 257 1.23 -0.30 -10.34
N ASN A 258 1.96 0.58 -10.98
CA ASN A 258 3.35 0.32 -11.32
C ASN A 258 4.21 0.65 -10.09
N GLN A 259 4.41 -0.34 -9.23
CA GLN A 259 5.11 -0.18 -7.94
C GLN A 259 6.56 0.29 -8.12
N TYR A 260 7.20 -0.10 -9.20
CA TYR A 260 8.57 0.32 -9.52
C TYR A 260 8.64 1.83 -9.80
N GLU A 261 7.76 2.35 -10.66
CA GLU A 261 7.70 3.78 -10.97
C GLU A 261 7.22 4.59 -9.74
N ALA A 262 6.17 4.12 -9.07
CA ALA A 262 5.59 4.76 -7.92
C ALA A 262 6.61 4.93 -6.76
N ALA A 263 7.45 3.92 -6.53
CA ALA A 263 8.44 3.96 -5.45
C ALA A 263 9.65 4.87 -5.72
N LYS A 264 9.78 5.48 -6.90
CA LYS A 264 10.91 6.39 -7.18
C LYS A 264 10.99 7.58 -6.24
N CYS A 265 9.84 8.08 -5.78
CA CYS A 265 9.76 9.20 -4.84
C CYS A 265 10.00 8.79 -3.37
N MET A 266 10.11 7.51 -3.06
CA MET A 266 10.24 6.93 -1.73
C MET A 266 11.71 6.55 -1.43
N ASP A 267 12.06 6.53 -0.14
CA ASP A 267 13.41 6.15 0.31
C ASP A 267 13.57 4.63 0.41
N ILE A 268 12.49 3.91 0.78
CA ILE A 268 12.44 2.46 0.93
C ILE A 268 11.07 1.93 0.49
N ALA A 269 11.03 0.73 -0.11
CA ALA A 269 9.79 0.06 -0.42
C ALA A 269 9.15 -0.52 0.84
N GLY A 270 7.85 -0.29 1.02
CA GLY A 270 7.01 -0.95 2.00
C GLY A 270 5.92 -1.76 1.30
N CYS A 271 5.49 -2.84 1.91
CA CYS A 271 4.53 -3.75 1.30
C CYS A 271 3.62 -4.39 2.34
N ASP A 272 2.41 -4.76 1.91
CA ASP A 272 1.45 -5.53 2.68
C ASP A 272 1.43 -6.96 2.15
N ILE A 273 2.02 -7.86 2.93
CA ILE A 273 2.16 -9.26 2.54
C ILE A 273 1.29 -10.12 3.45
N TYR A 274 0.07 -10.34 3.02
CA TYR A 274 -0.85 -11.29 3.67
C TYR A 274 -0.68 -12.68 3.07
N HIS A 275 -0.80 -13.72 3.88
CA HIS A 275 -0.54 -15.11 3.49
C HIS A 275 -1.48 -16.07 4.20
N PRO A 276 -1.66 -17.32 3.73
CA PRO A 276 -2.45 -18.30 4.43
C PRO A 276 -1.87 -18.65 5.79
N SER A 277 -2.68 -19.27 6.63
CA SER A 277 -2.25 -19.82 7.90
C SER A 277 -2.48 -21.32 7.99
N GLN A 278 -2.02 -21.96 9.07
CA GLN A 278 -2.12 -23.39 9.36
C GLN A 278 -1.51 -24.25 8.24
N SER A 279 -2.22 -25.30 7.80
CA SER A 279 -1.73 -26.23 6.78
C SER A 279 -1.70 -25.63 5.37
N SER A 280 -2.34 -24.48 5.15
CA SER A 280 -2.35 -23.80 3.86
C SER A 280 -1.12 -22.93 3.64
N LEU A 281 -0.39 -22.58 4.70
CA LEU A 281 0.87 -21.82 4.57
C LEU A 281 1.96 -22.72 3.98
N SER A 282 2.45 -22.36 2.79
CA SER A 282 3.52 -23.08 2.12
C SER A 282 4.87 -22.35 2.14
N GLY A 283 4.88 -21.05 2.40
CA GLY A 283 6.03 -20.14 2.33
C GLY A 283 6.36 -19.65 0.91
N ARG A 284 5.72 -20.19 -0.12
CA ARG A 284 5.86 -19.73 -1.52
C ARG A 284 5.37 -18.30 -1.67
N GLU A 285 4.21 -18.03 -1.12
CA GLU A 285 3.52 -16.74 -1.10
C GLU A 285 4.39 -15.66 -0.44
N ILE A 286 4.96 -15.91 0.74
CA ILE A 286 5.88 -14.98 1.43
C ILE A 286 7.12 -14.73 0.57
N THR A 287 7.66 -15.79 -0.04
CA THR A 287 8.87 -15.67 -0.86
C THR A 287 8.61 -14.94 -2.17
N ALA A 288 7.50 -15.22 -2.85
CA ALA A 288 7.13 -14.56 -4.11
C ALA A 288 6.91 -13.06 -3.89
N CYS A 289 6.06 -12.69 -2.92
CA CYS A 289 5.80 -11.28 -2.59
C CYS A 289 7.07 -10.56 -2.07
N GLY A 290 7.87 -11.22 -1.23
CA GLY A 290 9.14 -10.68 -0.76
C GLY A 290 10.16 -10.44 -1.90
N ASN A 291 10.17 -11.28 -2.93
CA ASN A 291 11.01 -11.06 -4.12
C ASN A 291 10.51 -9.87 -4.94
N ILE A 292 9.19 -9.70 -5.11
CA ILE A 292 8.61 -8.52 -5.77
C ILE A 292 8.98 -7.27 -4.96
N ALA A 293 8.72 -7.27 -3.64
CA ALA A 293 9.02 -6.15 -2.76
C ALA A 293 10.48 -5.68 -2.86
N ARG A 294 11.44 -6.64 -2.87
CA ARG A 294 12.85 -6.32 -3.08
C ARG A 294 13.15 -5.76 -4.47
N GLY A 295 12.44 -6.22 -5.48
CA GLY A 295 12.58 -5.75 -6.86
C GLY A 295 12.17 -4.30 -7.04
N ILE A 296 11.21 -3.80 -6.25
CA ILE A 296 10.68 -2.43 -6.35
C ILE A 296 11.80 -1.38 -6.27
N LYS A 297 12.73 -1.54 -5.33
CA LYS A 297 13.88 -0.62 -5.16
C LYS A 297 15.25 -1.30 -5.37
N GLY A 298 15.28 -2.59 -5.68
CA GLY A 298 16.53 -3.36 -5.78
C GLY A 298 17.25 -3.55 -4.43
N ASP A 299 16.57 -3.37 -3.32
CA ASP A 299 17.12 -3.43 -1.96
C ASP A 299 16.15 -4.09 -0.97
N ASN A 300 16.54 -4.17 0.29
CA ASN A 300 15.68 -4.62 1.38
C ASN A 300 14.43 -3.72 1.51
N TYR A 301 13.39 -4.22 2.15
CA TYR A 301 12.07 -3.61 2.18
C TYR A 301 11.45 -3.69 3.58
N LEU A 302 10.31 -3.04 3.76
CA LEU A 302 9.50 -3.10 4.97
C LEU A 302 8.25 -3.94 4.70
N VAL A 303 7.88 -4.82 5.63
CA VAL A 303 6.55 -5.41 5.70
C VAL A 303 5.74 -4.53 6.64
N LEU A 304 4.93 -3.64 6.06
CA LEU A 304 4.11 -2.66 6.78
C LEU A 304 2.79 -3.25 7.24
N GLU A 305 2.35 -4.33 6.58
CA GLU A 305 1.22 -5.14 7.05
C GLU A 305 1.44 -6.62 6.77
N THR A 306 1.15 -7.43 7.78
CA THR A 306 0.92 -8.87 7.65
C THR A 306 -0.02 -9.31 8.77
N GLU A 307 -0.66 -10.46 8.64
CA GLU A 307 -1.57 -10.92 9.67
C GLU A 307 -0.86 -11.41 10.94
N ALA A 308 -1.43 -11.07 12.11
CA ALA A 308 -1.16 -11.76 13.37
C ALA A 308 -2.08 -12.99 13.51
N ALA A 309 -3.36 -12.77 13.78
CA ALA A 309 -4.39 -13.80 13.81
C ALA A 309 -5.18 -13.88 12.50
N GLY A 310 -5.23 -12.80 11.74
CA GLY A 310 -5.78 -12.70 10.40
C GLY A 310 -7.31 -12.76 10.32
N ASN A 311 -7.81 -12.87 9.10
CA ASN A 311 -9.23 -12.98 8.79
C ASN A 311 -9.70 -14.45 8.61
N HIS A 312 -8.79 -15.42 8.66
CA HIS A 312 -9.12 -16.83 8.52
C HIS A 312 -9.95 -17.38 9.69
N PRO A 313 -10.74 -18.43 9.50
CA PRO A 313 -11.56 -19.02 10.56
C PRO A 313 -10.76 -19.48 11.79
N TRP A 314 -9.55 -19.93 11.59
CA TRP A 314 -8.70 -20.52 12.63
C TRP A 314 -7.42 -19.71 12.86
N LEU A 315 -6.97 -19.69 14.10
CA LEU A 315 -5.71 -19.05 14.46
C LEU A 315 -4.49 -19.83 13.92
N PRO A 316 -3.36 -19.18 13.66
CA PRO A 316 -2.11 -19.88 13.34
C PRO A 316 -1.74 -20.95 14.37
N TYR A 317 -1.09 -22.03 13.93
CA TYR A 317 -0.57 -23.03 14.85
C TYR A 317 0.47 -22.43 15.82
N PRO A 318 0.65 -23.01 17.02
CA PRO A 318 1.72 -22.59 17.91
C PRO A 318 3.09 -22.65 17.21
N GLY A 319 3.84 -21.57 17.25
CA GLY A 319 5.13 -21.41 16.57
C GLY A 319 5.03 -20.93 15.13
N GLN A 320 3.85 -20.89 14.52
CA GLN A 320 3.68 -20.51 13.13
C GLN A 320 3.87 -19.00 12.92
N LEU A 321 3.45 -18.17 13.88
CA LEU A 321 3.66 -16.71 13.80
C LEU A 321 5.16 -16.37 13.80
N ARG A 322 5.95 -17.10 14.60
CA ARG A 322 7.41 -16.98 14.60
C ARG A 322 8.02 -17.42 13.26
N LEU A 323 7.53 -18.53 12.69
CA LEU A 323 7.97 -19.00 11.37
C LEU A 323 7.70 -17.93 10.30
N GLN A 324 6.52 -17.33 10.29
CA GLN A 324 6.12 -16.28 9.36
C GLN A 324 7.05 -15.06 9.46
N ALA A 325 7.22 -14.51 10.67
CA ALA A 325 8.08 -13.35 10.91
C ALA A 325 9.53 -13.58 10.43
N ILE A 326 10.10 -14.73 10.78
CA ILE A 326 11.47 -15.09 10.37
C ILE A 326 11.54 -15.33 8.85
N SER A 327 10.48 -15.84 8.22
CA SER A 327 10.42 -16.01 6.76
C SER A 327 10.46 -14.66 6.03
N HIS A 328 9.73 -13.65 6.49
CA HIS A 328 9.81 -12.29 5.96
C HIS A 328 11.24 -11.72 6.05
N ILE A 329 11.86 -11.83 7.23
CA ILE A 329 13.22 -11.35 7.46
C ILE A 329 14.23 -12.11 6.56
N ALA A 330 14.08 -13.42 6.42
CA ALA A 330 14.93 -14.24 5.56
C ALA A 330 14.80 -13.87 4.07
N ASN A 331 13.67 -13.32 3.66
CA ASN A 331 13.45 -12.78 2.31
C ASN A 331 13.94 -11.33 2.14
N GLY A 332 14.45 -10.68 3.19
CA GLY A 332 15.08 -9.36 3.13
C GLY A 332 14.24 -8.23 3.75
N ALA A 333 13.18 -8.57 4.49
CA ALA A 333 12.46 -7.55 5.24
C ALA A 333 13.32 -7.02 6.39
N CYS A 334 13.41 -5.69 6.51
CA CYS A 334 14.00 -4.99 7.66
C CYS A 334 12.96 -4.65 8.72
N MET A 335 11.69 -4.87 8.43
CA MET A 335 10.57 -4.64 9.31
C MET A 335 9.51 -5.73 9.14
N VAL A 336 8.86 -6.08 10.24
CA VAL A 336 7.63 -6.91 10.23
C VAL A 336 6.63 -6.25 11.16
N GLU A 337 5.52 -5.82 10.60
CA GLU A 337 4.44 -5.14 11.31
C GLU A 337 3.12 -5.87 11.09
N TYR A 338 2.39 -6.09 12.18
CA TYR A 338 1.10 -6.78 12.10
C TYR A 338 -0.06 -5.82 11.93
N TRP A 339 -0.96 -6.14 11.03
CA TRP A 339 -2.33 -5.68 11.00
C TRP A 339 -3.15 -6.60 11.91
N HIS A 340 -3.60 -6.20 13.10
CA HIS A 340 -3.01 -5.07 13.83
C HIS A 340 -2.97 -5.40 15.33
N TRP A 341 -2.84 -4.41 16.22
CA TRP A 341 -2.65 -4.66 17.65
C TRP A 341 -3.77 -5.45 18.29
N HIS A 342 -5.04 -5.07 18.07
CA HIS A 342 -6.19 -5.73 18.69
C HIS A 342 -7.18 -6.25 17.64
N SER A 343 -7.99 -7.26 18.02
CA SER A 343 -9.12 -7.66 17.18
C SER A 343 -10.17 -6.56 17.13
N ILE A 344 -10.63 -6.21 15.92
CA ILE A 344 -11.51 -5.06 15.70
C ILE A 344 -12.88 -5.31 16.30
N HIS A 345 -13.38 -4.37 17.15
CA HIS A 345 -14.61 -4.54 17.91
C HIS A 345 -15.85 -4.17 17.10
N ASN A 346 -15.78 -3.04 16.39
CA ASN A 346 -16.91 -2.48 15.67
C ASN A 346 -16.38 -1.63 14.52
N ALA A 347 -16.46 -2.11 13.35
CA ALA A 347 -16.15 -1.40 12.09
C ALA A 347 -16.44 -2.34 10.93
N ILE A 348 -16.13 -1.92 9.72
CA ILE A 348 -16.26 -2.77 8.53
C ILE A 348 -15.41 -4.03 8.66
N GLU A 349 -14.19 -3.91 9.19
CA GLU A 349 -13.23 -5.01 9.30
C GLU A 349 -13.32 -5.78 10.64
N SER A 350 -14.50 -5.88 11.25
CA SER A 350 -14.70 -6.63 12.50
C SER A 350 -14.33 -8.13 12.42
N TYR A 351 -14.10 -8.65 11.23
CA TYR A 351 -13.57 -10.00 10.99
C TYR A 351 -12.04 -10.11 11.20
N TRP A 352 -11.29 -9.00 11.22
CA TRP A 352 -9.85 -9.01 11.46
C TRP A 352 -9.53 -9.25 12.93
N LYS A 353 -8.68 -10.27 13.17
CA LYS A 353 -8.17 -10.65 14.47
C LYS A 353 -6.72 -10.18 14.61
N GLY A 354 -6.46 -9.34 15.60
CA GLY A 354 -5.15 -8.79 15.89
C GLY A 354 -4.27 -9.68 16.77
N VAL A 355 -3.20 -9.09 17.31
CA VAL A 355 -2.33 -9.72 18.32
C VAL A 355 -3.11 -10.00 19.60
N LEU A 356 -3.96 -9.06 20.03
CA LEU A 356 -4.90 -9.25 21.12
C LEU A 356 -6.26 -9.69 20.62
N SER A 357 -6.91 -10.57 21.37
CA SER A 357 -8.32 -10.93 21.18
C SER A 357 -9.24 -9.77 21.57
N HIS A 358 -10.55 -9.91 21.33
CA HIS A 358 -11.55 -8.90 21.69
C HIS A 358 -11.60 -8.55 23.18
N ASP A 359 -11.13 -9.44 24.06
CA ASP A 359 -11.01 -9.18 25.49
C ASP A 359 -9.81 -8.30 25.88
N LEU A 360 -8.96 -7.95 24.89
CA LEU A 360 -7.77 -7.09 25.02
C LEU A 360 -6.76 -7.59 26.07
N ARG A 361 -6.72 -8.91 26.30
CA ARG A 361 -5.83 -9.55 27.28
C ARG A 361 -4.69 -10.29 26.60
N PRO A 362 -3.53 -10.47 27.29
CA PRO A 362 -2.47 -11.33 26.83
C PRO A 362 -2.96 -12.75 26.54
N ASN A 363 -2.92 -13.14 25.28
CA ASN A 363 -3.31 -14.45 24.80
C ASN A 363 -2.09 -15.25 24.29
N ARG A 364 -2.30 -16.38 23.62
CA ARG A 364 -1.23 -17.19 23.04
C ARG A 364 -0.42 -16.43 21.98
N LEU A 365 -1.08 -15.65 21.11
CA LEU A 365 -0.41 -14.91 20.04
C LEU A 365 0.46 -13.79 20.62
N TYR A 366 -0.04 -13.04 21.60
CA TYR A 366 0.76 -12.05 22.31
C TYR A 366 2.03 -12.65 22.93
N LYS A 367 1.91 -13.83 23.55
CA LYS A 367 3.08 -14.54 24.11
C LYS A 367 4.05 -14.96 23.01
N GLU A 368 3.57 -15.41 21.86
CA GLU A 368 4.40 -15.77 20.71
C GLU A 368 5.08 -14.52 20.13
N CYS A 369 4.37 -13.41 19.98
CA CYS A 369 4.95 -12.11 19.62
C CYS A 369 6.07 -11.70 20.60
N SER A 370 5.86 -11.92 21.90
CA SER A 370 6.88 -11.61 22.90
C SER A 370 8.13 -12.48 22.74
N VAL A 371 7.99 -13.74 22.35
CA VAL A 371 9.15 -14.60 22.03
C VAL A 371 9.90 -14.04 20.82
N ILE A 372 9.18 -13.68 19.74
CA ILE A 372 9.76 -13.12 18.51
C ILE A 372 10.49 -11.81 18.85
N GLY A 373 9.83 -10.87 19.51
CA GLY A 373 10.40 -9.59 19.86
C GLY A 373 11.69 -9.70 20.70
N ASN A 374 11.71 -10.60 21.69
CA ASN A 374 12.91 -10.85 22.48
C ASN A 374 14.04 -11.50 21.67
N GLU A 375 13.73 -12.38 20.73
CA GLU A 375 14.72 -12.94 19.80
C GLU A 375 15.29 -11.87 18.88
N LEU A 376 14.44 -11.01 18.31
CA LEU A 376 14.87 -9.92 17.44
C LEU A 376 15.66 -8.85 18.19
N LYS A 377 15.30 -8.53 19.42
CA LYS A 377 16.10 -7.66 20.29
C LYS A 377 17.50 -8.23 20.53
N LYS A 378 17.64 -9.55 20.65
CA LYS A 378 18.93 -10.23 20.89
C LYS A 378 19.74 -10.43 19.59
N TYR A 379 19.11 -10.76 18.50
CA TYR A 379 19.78 -11.22 17.28
C TYR A 379 19.52 -10.34 16.05
N GLY A 380 18.53 -9.43 16.07
CA GLY A 380 18.09 -8.64 14.95
C GLY A 380 19.20 -7.81 14.29
N HIS A 381 20.15 -7.29 15.08
CA HIS A 381 21.33 -6.57 14.58
C HIS A 381 22.22 -7.42 13.66
N ARG A 382 22.12 -8.75 13.68
CA ARG A 382 22.83 -9.68 12.78
C ARG A 382 22.02 -10.03 11.55
N LEU A 383 20.73 -9.75 11.55
CA LEU A 383 19.79 -10.13 10.51
C LEU A 383 19.40 -8.94 9.63
N VAL A 384 19.50 -7.71 10.18
CA VAL A 384 19.16 -6.50 9.46
C VAL A 384 20.18 -6.18 8.36
N ASN A 385 19.71 -5.60 7.26
CA ASN A 385 20.52 -5.19 6.10
C ASN A 385 21.30 -6.33 5.40
N LEU A 386 20.97 -7.58 5.65
CA LEU A 386 21.58 -8.70 4.94
C LEU A 386 21.19 -8.64 3.45
N LYS A 387 22.16 -8.79 2.58
CA LYS A 387 21.92 -8.75 1.14
C LYS A 387 21.71 -10.16 0.60
N LYS A 388 20.62 -10.34 -0.14
CA LYS A 388 20.31 -11.59 -0.83
C LYS A 388 21.04 -11.64 -2.16
N THR A 389 21.77 -12.72 -2.43
CA THR A 389 22.40 -12.95 -3.73
C THR A 389 21.50 -13.79 -4.61
N ASN A 390 21.10 -13.24 -5.75
CA ASN A 390 20.22 -13.93 -6.69
C ASN A 390 21.00 -14.28 -7.97
N LYS A 391 20.71 -15.45 -8.54
CA LYS A 391 21.30 -15.91 -9.81
C LYS A 391 20.31 -15.85 -10.97
N PHE A 392 19.04 -15.70 -10.66
CA PHE A 392 17.94 -15.63 -11.62
C PHE A 392 17.12 -14.36 -11.37
N ALA A 393 16.66 -13.75 -12.44
CA ALA A 393 15.68 -12.67 -12.40
C ALA A 393 14.46 -13.07 -13.23
N VAL A 394 13.27 -12.77 -12.71
CA VAL A 394 12.04 -12.84 -13.47
C VAL A 394 11.65 -11.43 -13.83
N ILE A 395 11.56 -11.17 -15.13
CA ILE A 395 11.04 -9.91 -15.64
C ILE A 395 9.53 -9.98 -15.57
N ALA A 396 8.92 -9.01 -14.92
CA ALA A 396 7.47 -8.91 -14.87
C ALA A 396 7.04 -7.46 -15.14
N ASP A 397 5.98 -7.33 -15.93
CA ASP A 397 5.60 -6.08 -16.57
C ASP A 397 4.10 -5.84 -16.50
N ASN A 398 3.70 -4.64 -16.05
CA ASN A 398 2.29 -4.25 -15.97
C ASN A 398 1.64 -4.09 -17.34
N ALA A 399 2.38 -3.72 -18.40
CA ALA A 399 1.82 -3.61 -19.73
C ALA A 399 1.45 -4.99 -20.29
N SER A 400 2.33 -5.97 -20.13
CA SER A 400 2.07 -7.38 -20.49
C SER A 400 0.90 -7.98 -19.69
N LEU A 401 0.83 -7.66 -18.38
CA LEU A 401 -0.28 -8.06 -17.53
C LEU A 401 -1.61 -7.47 -18.06
N THR A 402 -1.63 -6.17 -18.35
CA THR A 402 -2.80 -5.50 -18.92
C THR A 402 -3.18 -6.09 -20.27
N GLY A 403 -2.20 -6.28 -21.15
CA GLY A 403 -2.44 -6.88 -22.48
C GLY A 403 -3.09 -8.26 -22.40
N LEU A 404 -2.63 -9.13 -21.50
CA LEU A 404 -3.23 -10.45 -21.31
C LEU A 404 -4.58 -10.42 -20.58
N ASN A 405 -4.87 -9.38 -19.81
CA ASN A 405 -6.18 -9.18 -19.21
C ASN A 405 -7.22 -8.72 -20.23
N GLU A 406 -6.81 -7.84 -21.18
CA GLU A 406 -7.67 -7.37 -22.27
C GLU A 406 -7.87 -8.43 -23.36
N PHE A 407 -6.78 -9.08 -23.76
CA PHE A 407 -6.76 -10.11 -24.82
C PHE A 407 -6.56 -11.49 -24.21
N LYS A 408 -7.55 -11.95 -23.46
CA LYS A 408 -7.50 -13.22 -22.71
C LYS A 408 -7.23 -14.40 -23.64
N LEU A 409 -6.31 -15.28 -23.22
CA LEU A 409 -5.99 -16.52 -23.95
C LEU A 409 -7.11 -17.56 -23.86
N ASN A 410 -7.93 -17.52 -22.83
CA ASN A 410 -9.11 -18.33 -22.63
C ASN A 410 -10.18 -17.56 -21.85
N ASN A 411 -11.42 -18.03 -21.86
CA ASN A 411 -12.53 -17.39 -21.15
C ASN A 411 -12.57 -17.71 -19.65
N GLU A 412 -11.59 -18.46 -19.15
CA GLU A 412 -11.51 -18.84 -17.76
C GLU A 412 -10.52 -17.94 -17.03
N SER A 413 -10.96 -17.38 -15.93
CA SER A 413 -10.14 -16.68 -14.93
C SER A 413 -9.63 -15.26 -15.23
N ASP A 414 -9.34 -14.64 -14.14
CA ASP A 414 -9.13 -13.23 -13.93
C ASP A 414 -7.80 -12.70 -14.46
N SER A 415 -6.70 -13.41 -14.37
CA SER A 415 -5.42 -12.99 -14.91
C SER A 415 -4.57 -14.16 -15.35
N ASN A 416 -4.50 -14.43 -16.62
CA ASN A 416 -3.59 -15.44 -17.17
C ASN A 416 -2.12 -15.11 -16.88
N TYR A 417 -1.76 -13.83 -16.85
CA TYR A 417 -0.41 -13.39 -16.57
C TYR A 417 0.03 -13.77 -15.16
N ASN A 418 -0.73 -13.39 -14.14
CA ASN A 418 -0.41 -13.71 -12.76
C ASN A 418 -0.46 -15.22 -12.46
N THR A 419 -1.30 -15.97 -13.15
CA THR A 419 -1.32 -17.43 -13.08
C THR A 419 0.02 -18.02 -13.54
N VAL A 420 0.52 -17.62 -14.70
CA VAL A 420 1.81 -18.07 -15.24
C VAL A 420 2.97 -17.59 -14.33
N PHE A 421 2.89 -16.35 -13.88
CA PHE A 421 3.86 -15.78 -12.97
C PHE A 421 3.97 -16.61 -11.66
N ARG A 422 2.84 -16.97 -11.06
CA ARG A 422 2.80 -17.83 -9.86
C ARG A 422 3.40 -19.20 -10.11
N TRP A 423 3.04 -19.86 -11.21
CA TRP A 423 3.62 -21.18 -11.56
C TRP A 423 5.14 -21.12 -11.67
N LEU A 424 5.67 -20.07 -12.29
CA LEU A 424 7.12 -19.88 -12.41
C LEU A 424 7.77 -19.65 -11.04
N CYS A 425 7.19 -18.79 -10.20
CA CYS A 425 7.69 -18.54 -8.84
C CYS A 425 7.65 -19.81 -7.98
N ASP A 426 6.56 -20.60 -8.07
CA ASP A 426 6.41 -21.87 -7.36
C ASP A 426 7.46 -22.90 -7.77
N ALA A 427 7.67 -23.06 -9.08
CA ALA A 427 8.68 -23.98 -9.60
C ALA A 427 10.09 -23.60 -9.11
N LEU A 428 10.44 -22.34 -9.18
CA LEU A 428 11.75 -21.84 -8.72
C LEU A 428 11.92 -22.00 -7.21
N TYR A 429 10.86 -21.73 -6.43
CA TYR A 429 10.86 -21.93 -4.99
C TYR A 429 11.09 -23.40 -4.62
N LEU A 430 10.35 -24.33 -5.24
CA LEU A 430 10.48 -25.78 -5.00
C LEU A 430 11.85 -26.34 -5.41
N MET A 431 12.51 -25.70 -6.37
CA MET A 431 13.89 -26.04 -6.79
C MET A 431 14.95 -25.37 -5.90
N ASN A 432 14.58 -24.63 -4.85
CA ASN A 432 15.47 -23.85 -4.00
C ASN A 432 16.33 -22.82 -4.79
N ILE A 433 15.75 -22.22 -5.81
CA ILE A 433 16.42 -21.18 -6.62
C ILE A 433 16.06 -19.81 -6.05
N CYS A 434 17.10 -19.08 -5.62
CA CYS A 434 16.92 -17.70 -5.19
C CYS A 434 16.61 -16.81 -6.39
N LEU A 435 15.49 -16.14 -6.32
CA LEU A 435 14.92 -15.31 -7.36
C LEU A 435 15.02 -13.82 -7.01
N LEU A 436 15.28 -12.99 -8.02
CA LEU A 436 15.00 -11.56 -8.00
C LEU A 436 13.86 -11.26 -8.98
N TYR A 437 12.94 -10.47 -8.57
CA TYR A 437 11.98 -9.82 -9.44
C TYR A 437 12.58 -8.52 -10.00
N THR A 438 12.32 -8.20 -11.25
CA THR A 438 12.69 -6.92 -11.86
C THR A 438 11.63 -6.49 -12.86
N SER A 439 11.42 -5.20 -12.98
CA SER A 439 10.63 -4.58 -14.05
C SER A 439 11.52 -4.32 -15.28
N PRO A 440 10.98 -4.32 -16.50
CA PRO A 440 11.70 -3.86 -17.67
C PRO A 440 12.21 -2.43 -17.47
N SER A 441 13.38 -2.14 -18.00
CA SER A 441 13.87 -0.76 -18.11
C SER A 441 12.95 0.01 -19.07
N PRO A 442 12.61 1.27 -18.80
CA PRO A 442 11.84 2.09 -19.75
C PRO A 442 12.61 2.38 -21.06
N ARG A 443 13.75 1.79 -21.28
CA ARG A 443 14.59 1.92 -22.50
C ARG A 443 14.70 0.63 -23.30
N ASP A 444 14.06 -0.47 -22.86
CA ASP A 444 14.14 -1.77 -23.55
C ASP A 444 12.82 -2.08 -24.25
#